data_8d01d1048a735dd276e5de5bdf45d234
#
_entry.id   8d01d1048a735dd276e5de5bdf45d234
#
_cell.length_a   1.000
_cell.length_b   1.000
_cell.length_c   1.000
_cell.angle_alpha   90.00
_cell.angle_beta   90.00
_cell.angle_gamma   90.00
#
_symmetry.space_group_name_H-M   'P 1'
#
loop_
_entity.id
_entity.type
_entity.pdbx_description
1 polymer ?
#
loop_
_entity_poly.entity_id
_entity_poly.type
_entity_poly.pdbx_seq_one_letter_code
_entity_poly.pdbx_strand_id
1 'polypeptide(L)'
;MALIECKNVCKNFGTKVALDNVSLDVPEGKIYGLLGPNGAGKTTMIRIINRITIPNSGEVLFNGRPITQRDVEKIGYLPEERGLYRKMEVGDQAMYLAQLKGMSEKDARAELKKWFVKFGIQDWWKKKVEELSKGMAQKVQFITTVVHKPSLMILDEPFSGFAPVNAELIRKEILELKEQGATIILSTHNMESVEELCDNIALINKSHLVLSGGVDEIRRQYGNNHVELIYSGENALAPVEGLFSVISDADDNGRHTAVLSLDHEGLGNEVLTAVIGQGLLVNSFKELLPRMNDIFIKLVTESK
;
A
#
# COMPACT_ATOMS: atom_id res chain seq x y z
N MET A 1 -16.56 6.35 -5.40
CA MET A 1 -16.12 7.72 -5.80
C MET A 1 -14.67 7.90 -5.42
N ALA A 2 -13.94 8.79 -6.10
CA ALA A 2 -12.58 9.13 -5.68
C ALA A 2 -12.63 10.18 -4.56
N LEU A 3 -11.86 9.97 -3.50
CA LEU A 3 -11.65 10.96 -2.43
C LEU A 3 -10.66 12.03 -2.88
N ILE A 4 -9.58 11.61 -3.56
CA ILE A 4 -8.58 12.48 -4.17
C ILE A 4 -8.54 12.22 -5.66
N GLU A 5 -8.58 13.28 -6.45
CA GLU A 5 -8.31 13.25 -7.89
C GLU A 5 -7.16 14.22 -8.18
N CYS A 6 -6.11 13.72 -8.78
CA CYS A 6 -5.02 14.54 -9.31
C CYS A 6 -5.15 14.57 -10.82
N LYS A 7 -5.24 15.76 -11.42
CA LYS A 7 -5.46 15.94 -12.86
C LYS A 7 -4.30 16.70 -13.49
N ASN A 8 -3.57 16.02 -14.37
CA ASN A 8 -2.48 16.58 -15.18
C ASN A 8 -1.46 17.37 -14.34
N VAL A 9 -1.09 16.82 -13.18
CA VAL A 9 -0.21 17.50 -12.21
C VAL A 9 1.22 17.53 -12.75
N CYS A 10 1.76 18.75 -12.89
CA CYS A 10 3.15 18.99 -13.24
C CYS A 10 3.86 19.75 -12.12
N LYS A 11 5.12 19.38 -11.84
CA LYS A 11 5.97 20.07 -10.88
C LYS A 11 7.42 20.06 -11.27
N ASN A 12 8.01 21.24 -11.33
CA ASN A 12 9.44 21.45 -11.57
C ASN A 12 10.08 22.16 -10.37
N PHE A 13 11.34 21.84 -10.11
CA PHE A 13 12.21 22.55 -9.18
C PHE A 13 13.44 23.02 -9.96
N GLY A 14 13.42 24.29 -10.38
CA GLY A 14 14.40 24.81 -11.34
C GLY A 14 14.35 24.01 -12.65
N THR A 15 15.46 23.40 -13.03
CA THR A 15 15.57 22.56 -14.25
C THR A 15 15.12 21.12 -14.06
N LYS A 16 14.91 20.68 -12.80
CA LYS A 16 14.52 19.29 -12.49
C LYS A 16 13.01 19.13 -12.56
N VAL A 17 12.56 18.31 -13.49
CA VAL A 17 11.15 17.85 -13.54
C VAL A 17 10.95 16.80 -12.46
N ALA A 18 10.01 17.05 -11.54
CA ALA A 18 9.65 16.13 -10.47
C ALA A 18 8.36 15.38 -10.76
N LEU A 19 7.42 16.01 -11.47
CA LEU A 19 6.18 15.39 -11.97
C LEU A 19 5.89 15.99 -13.35
N ASP A 20 5.50 15.14 -14.28
CA ASP A 20 5.14 15.50 -15.64
C ASP A 20 3.80 14.87 -16.02
N ASN A 21 2.77 15.69 -16.06
CA ASN A 21 1.42 15.34 -16.47
C ASN A 21 0.85 14.09 -15.74
N VAL A 22 1.06 14.02 -14.42
CA VAL A 22 0.61 12.86 -13.61
C VAL A 22 -0.85 13.04 -13.22
N SER A 23 -1.68 12.05 -13.60
CA SER A 23 -3.09 11.97 -13.19
C SER A 23 -3.32 10.67 -12.43
N LEU A 24 -3.98 10.73 -11.26
CA LEU A 24 -4.34 9.56 -10.46
C LEU A 24 -5.58 9.83 -9.63
N ASP A 25 -6.34 8.77 -9.38
CA ASP A 25 -7.58 8.81 -8.60
C ASP A 25 -7.45 7.84 -7.42
N VAL A 26 -7.65 8.36 -6.22
CA VAL A 26 -7.62 7.57 -4.98
C VAL A 26 -9.06 7.27 -4.56
N PRO A 27 -9.54 6.02 -4.68
CA PRO A 27 -10.88 5.64 -4.28
C PRO A 27 -11.10 5.79 -2.77
N GLU A 28 -12.29 6.23 -2.38
CA GLU A 28 -12.67 6.35 -0.98
C GLU A 28 -12.69 4.98 -0.27
N GLY A 29 -12.23 4.94 0.99
CA GLY A 29 -12.22 3.73 1.83
C GLY A 29 -11.23 2.64 1.36
N LYS A 30 -10.26 2.98 0.52
CA LYS A 30 -9.26 2.06 -0.02
C LYS A 30 -7.84 2.42 0.43
N ILE A 31 -6.96 1.41 0.41
CA ILE A 31 -5.51 1.62 0.52
C ILE A 31 -4.94 1.74 -0.90
N TYR A 32 -4.36 2.89 -1.18
CA TYR A 32 -3.78 3.24 -2.47
C TYR A 32 -2.26 3.31 -2.38
N GLY A 33 -1.57 2.40 -3.05
CA GLY A 33 -0.12 2.36 -3.10
C GLY A 33 0.46 3.37 -4.09
N LEU A 34 1.30 4.29 -3.64
CA LEU A 34 2.06 5.19 -4.50
C LEU A 34 3.49 4.66 -4.64
N LEU A 35 3.78 4.02 -5.75
CA LEU A 35 4.98 3.24 -6.00
C LEU A 35 5.98 3.94 -6.90
N GLY A 36 7.22 3.51 -6.85
CA GLY A 36 8.28 3.96 -7.74
C GLY A 36 9.63 4.02 -7.05
N PRO A 37 10.72 4.11 -7.81
CA PRO A 37 12.07 4.24 -7.27
C PRO A 37 12.26 5.57 -6.52
N ASN A 38 13.37 5.68 -5.79
CA ASN A 38 13.74 6.93 -5.13
C ASN A 38 13.95 8.03 -6.17
N GLY A 39 13.37 9.21 -5.89
CA GLY A 39 13.44 10.35 -6.81
C GLY A 39 12.42 10.31 -7.96
N ALA A 40 11.55 9.31 -8.06
CA ALA A 40 10.54 9.20 -9.12
C ALA A 40 9.46 10.29 -9.10
N GLY A 41 9.25 10.97 -7.95
CA GLY A 41 8.21 12.01 -7.81
C GLY A 41 7.19 11.74 -6.70
N LYS A 42 7.20 10.56 -6.05
CA LYS A 42 6.23 10.16 -5.00
C LYS A 42 6.06 11.20 -3.90
N THR A 43 7.14 11.54 -3.21
CA THR A 43 7.11 12.55 -2.12
C THR A 43 6.68 13.93 -2.62
N THR A 44 6.98 14.27 -3.88
CA THR A 44 6.49 15.52 -4.50
C THR A 44 4.97 15.50 -4.66
N MET A 45 4.40 14.40 -5.16
CA MET A 45 2.95 14.22 -5.27
C MET A 45 2.28 14.29 -3.88
N ILE A 46 2.84 13.58 -2.88
CA ILE A 46 2.37 13.63 -1.49
C ILE A 46 2.37 15.06 -0.94
N ARG A 47 3.43 15.81 -1.16
CA ARG A 47 3.52 17.21 -0.71
C ARG A 47 2.53 18.13 -1.41
N ILE A 48 2.19 17.86 -2.66
CA ILE A 48 1.15 18.61 -3.39
C ILE A 48 -0.24 18.29 -2.82
N ILE A 49 -0.57 17.02 -2.59
CA ILE A 49 -1.85 16.62 -1.96
C ILE A 49 -1.98 17.23 -0.56
N ASN A 50 -0.90 17.30 0.22
CA ASN A 50 -0.89 17.95 1.54
C ASN A 50 -0.82 19.48 1.49
N ARG A 51 -0.83 20.11 0.30
CA ARG A 51 -0.66 21.56 0.10
C ARG A 51 0.62 22.14 0.70
N ILE A 52 1.65 21.31 0.91
CA ILE A 52 2.98 21.76 1.32
C ILE A 52 3.70 22.42 0.12
N THR A 53 3.39 21.93 -1.08
CA THR A 53 3.94 22.42 -2.34
C THR A 53 2.81 22.64 -3.34
N ILE A 54 2.89 23.72 -4.12
CA ILE A 54 1.90 24.03 -5.17
C ILE A 54 2.42 23.45 -6.50
N PRO A 55 1.57 22.79 -7.31
CA PRO A 55 1.95 22.34 -8.65
C PRO A 55 2.21 23.53 -9.58
N ASN A 56 2.97 23.32 -10.65
CA ASN A 56 3.17 24.32 -11.70
C ASN A 56 1.94 24.40 -12.62
N SER A 57 1.29 23.24 -12.87
CA SER A 57 0.02 23.13 -13.60
C SER A 57 -0.72 21.88 -13.13
N GLY A 58 -1.97 21.75 -13.55
CA GLY A 58 -2.87 20.69 -13.07
C GLY A 58 -3.53 21.08 -11.75
N GLU A 59 -4.37 20.19 -11.26
CA GLU A 59 -5.16 20.43 -10.05
C GLU A 59 -5.28 19.17 -9.19
N VAL A 60 -5.55 19.37 -7.90
CA VAL A 60 -5.91 18.32 -6.95
C VAL A 60 -7.29 18.61 -6.41
N LEU A 61 -8.18 17.63 -6.55
CA LEU A 61 -9.54 17.70 -6.01
C LEU A 61 -9.63 16.82 -4.76
N PHE A 62 -10.40 17.30 -3.79
CA PHE A 62 -10.79 16.57 -2.58
C PHE A 62 -12.32 16.49 -2.56
N ASN A 63 -12.89 15.28 -2.62
CA ASN A 63 -14.35 15.09 -2.79
C ASN A 63 -14.93 15.90 -3.97
N GLY A 64 -14.29 15.80 -5.14
CA GLY A 64 -14.74 16.41 -6.40
C GLY A 64 -14.60 17.94 -6.49
N ARG A 65 -14.01 18.62 -5.51
CA ARG A 65 -13.74 20.06 -5.53
C ARG A 65 -12.26 20.39 -5.26
N PRO A 66 -11.75 21.52 -5.72
CA PRO A 66 -10.37 21.90 -5.46
C PRO A 66 -10.02 21.86 -3.96
N ILE A 67 -8.89 21.21 -3.64
CA ILE A 67 -8.43 21.06 -2.27
C ILE A 67 -8.09 22.40 -1.65
N THR A 68 -8.53 22.64 -0.43
CA THR A 68 -8.32 23.87 0.33
C THR A 68 -7.45 23.66 1.56
N GLN A 69 -7.00 24.75 2.20
CA GLN A 69 -6.23 24.66 3.45
C GLN A 69 -7.03 24.01 4.58
N ARG A 70 -8.35 24.17 4.62
CA ARG A 70 -9.22 23.54 5.63
C ARG A 70 -9.30 22.02 5.47
N ASP A 71 -9.07 21.49 4.26
CA ASP A 71 -9.09 20.07 4.03
C ASP A 71 -7.84 19.37 4.62
N VAL A 72 -6.74 20.12 4.78
CA VAL A 72 -5.51 19.61 5.42
C VAL A 72 -5.75 19.20 6.88
N GLU A 73 -6.74 19.78 7.56
CA GLU A 73 -7.13 19.37 8.91
C GLU A 73 -7.69 17.92 8.93
N LYS A 74 -8.30 17.49 7.81
CA LYS A 74 -8.85 16.14 7.62
C LYS A 74 -7.84 15.13 7.10
N ILE A 75 -6.59 15.56 6.88
CA ILE A 75 -5.51 14.71 6.37
C ILE A 75 -4.54 14.43 7.51
N GLY A 76 -4.31 13.15 7.77
CA GLY A 76 -3.19 12.68 8.58
C GLY A 76 -1.98 12.42 7.69
N TYR A 77 -0.85 13.07 7.95
CA TYR A 77 0.37 12.87 7.18
C TYR A 77 1.49 12.36 8.07
N LEU A 78 2.00 11.18 7.75
CA LEU A 78 3.19 10.57 8.33
C LEU A 78 4.33 10.72 7.32
N PRO A 79 5.27 11.68 7.51
CA PRO A 79 6.42 11.81 6.63
C PRO A 79 7.47 10.73 6.90
N GLU A 80 8.28 10.40 5.90
CA GLU A 80 9.45 9.52 6.03
C GLU A 80 10.45 10.04 7.07
N GLU A 81 10.71 11.36 7.05
CA GLU A 81 11.55 12.02 8.04
C GLU A 81 10.75 12.39 9.29
N ARG A 82 11.41 12.30 10.47
CA ARG A 82 10.75 12.51 11.74
C ARG A 82 10.51 13.99 12.02
N GLY A 83 9.23 14.37 12.15
CA GLY A 83 8.80 15.72 12.47
C GLY A 83 8.59 15.99 13.96
N LEU A 84 9.15 15.18 14.87
CA LEU A 84 8.95 15.36 16.31
C LEU A 84 9.94 16.38 16.90
N TYR A 85 9.45 17.28 17.78
CA TYR A 85 10.26 18.27 18.48
C TYR A 85 11.03 17.62 19.65
N ARG A 86 12.33 17.48 19.52
CA ARG A 86 13.19 16.68 20.41
C ARG A 86 13.10 17.04 21.88
N LYS A 87 12.95 18.33 22.22
CA LYS A 87 12.95 18.85 23.60
C LYS A 87 11.59 18.83 24.28
N MET A 88 10.50 18.56 23.52
CA MET A 88 9.16 18.49 24.09
C MET A 88 8.91 17.14 24.77
N GLU A 89 8.04 17.13 25.77
CA GLU A 89 7.47 15.89 26.31
C GLU A 89 6.56 15.25 25.26
N VAL A 90 6.54 13.92 25.21
CA VAL A 90 5.77 13.13 24.25
C VAL A 90 4.27 13.47 24.33
N GLY A 91 3.73 13.56 25.56
CA GLY A 91 2.33 13.89 25.79
C GLY A 91 1.97 15.30 25.33
N ASP A 92 2.82 16.27 25.62
CA ASP A 92 2.59 17.69 25.25
C ASP A 92 2.65 17.85 23.73
N GLN A 93 3.60 17.21 23.08
CA GLN A 93 3.70 17.22 21.64
C GLN A 93 2.50 16.55 20.97
N ALA A 94 2.06 15.39 21.47
CA ALA A 94 0.91 14.69 20.95
C ALA A 94 -0.36 15.51 21.10
N MET A 95 -0.56 16.17 22.25
CA MET A 95 -1.65 17.11 22.51
C MET A 95 -1.60 18.29 21.52
N TYR A 96 -0.44 18.91 21.38
CA TYR A 96 -0.24 20.05 20.47
C TYR A 96 -0.60 19.69 19.03
N LEU A 97 -0.11 18.56 18.52
CA LEU A 97 -0.39 18.12 17.15
C LEU A 97 -1.87 17.78 16.94
N ALA A 98 -2.52 17.15 17.92
CA ALA A 98 -3.95 16.87 17.88
C ALA A 98 -4.79 18.16 17.84
N GLN A 99 -4.44 19.17 18.64
CA GLN A 99 -5.11 20.46 18.67
C GLN A 99 -4.89 21.26 17.37
N LEU A 100 -3.72 21.17 16.75
CA LEU A 100 -3.47 21.77 15.41
C LEU A 100 -4.37 21.16 14.32
N LYS A 101 -4.87 19.94 14.54
CA LYS A 101 -5.85 19.26 13.67
C LYS A 101 -7.31 19.52 14.09
N GLY A 102 -7.54 20.53 14.96
CA GLY A 102 -8.87 20.98 15.33
C GLY A 102 -9.52 20.22 16.50
N MET A 103 -8.80 19.30 17.16
CA MET A 103 -9.35 18.61 18.34
C MET A 103 -9.42 19.54 19.55
N SER A 104 -10.49 19.42 20.35
CA SER A 104 -10.54 20.04 21.68
C SER A 104 -9.49 19.40 22.61
N GLU A 105 -9.02 20.13 23.61
CA GLU A 105 -8.07 19.57 24.60
C GLU A 105 -8.63 18.32 25.27
N LYS A 106 -9.92 18.34 25.63
CA LYS A 106 -10.60 17.22 26.27
C LYS A 106 -10.62 15.98 25.38
N ASP A 107 -11.00 16.13 24.10
CA ASP A 107 -11.11 15.02 23.16
C ASP A 107 -9.73 14.49 22.77
N ALA A 108 -8.77 15.38 22.52
CA ALA A 108 -7.39 15.01 22.24
C ALA A 108 -6.79 14.16 23.37
N ARG A 109 -6.94 14.61 24.62
CA ARG A 109 -6.44 13.88 25.80
C ARG A 109 -7.11 12.52 25.95
N ALA A 110 -8.42 12.42 25.71
CA ALA A 110 -9.17 11.17 25.82
C ALA A 110 -8.73 10.17 24.74
N GLU A 111 -8.62 10.61 23.47
CA GLU A 111 -8.22 9.73 22.37
C GLU A 111 -6.73 9.34 22.48
N LEU A 112 -5.84 10.26 22.82
CA LEU A 112 -4.42 9.95 23.02
C LEU A 112 -4.21 8.91 24.13
N LYS A 113 -4.95 8.98 25.24
CA LYS A 113 -4.87 7.95 26.28
C LYS A 113 -5.23 6.56 25.76
N LYS A 114 -6.25 6.44 24.90
CA LYS A 114 -6.63 5.15 24.28
C LYS A 114 -5.50 4.62 23.40
N TRP A 115 -4.96 5.49 22.53
CA TRP A 115 -3.87 5.13 21.64
C TRP A 115 -2.59 4.74 22.40
N PHE A 116 -2.24 5.47 23.47
CA PHE A 116 -1.07 5.18 24.29
C PHE A 116 -1.19 3.82 24.98
N VAL A 117 -2.38 3.48 25.49
CA VAL A 117 -2.67 2.15 26.07
C VAL A 117 -2.58 1.08 24.98
N LYS A 118 -3.22 1.29 23.82
CA LYS A 118 -3.23 0.34 22.69
C LYS A 118 -1.81 0.02 22.21
N PHE A 119 -0.92 1.01 22.21
CA PHE A 119 0.50 0.84 21.80
C PHE A 119 1.44 0.46 22.93
N GLY A 120 0.95 0.32 24.19
CA GLY A 120 1.76 -0.01 25.35
C GLY A 120 2.79 1.06 25.71
N ILE A 121 2.43 2.34 25.54
CA ILE A 121 3.33 3.49 25.72
C ILE A 121 2.80 4.53 26.71
N GLN A 122 1.84 4.17 27.55
CA GLN A 122 1.24 5.08 28.54
C GLN A 122 2.24 5.75 29.44
N ASP A 123 3.35 5.05 29.78
CA ASP A 123 4.40 5.56 30.66
C ASP A 123 5.34 6.56 29.98
N TRP A 124 5.15 6.79 28.66
CA TRP A 124 6.02 7.71 27.92
C TRP A 124 5.50 9.14 27.93
N TRP A 125 4.36 9.42 28.50
CA TRP A 125 3.69 10.72 28.46
C TRP A 125 4.62 11.88 28.87
N LYS A 126 5.41 11.69 29.94
CA LYS A 126 6.35 12.68 30.48
C LYS A 126 7.78 12.53 29.98
N LYS A 127 8.07 11.54 29.14
CA LYS A 127 9.39 11.41 28.54
C LYS A 127 9.60 12.49 27.50
N LYS A 128 10.83 12.99 27.38
CA LYS A 128 11.20 13.86 26.25
C LYS A 128 11.35 13.03 24.99
N VAL A 129 11.04 13.62 23.85
CA VAL A 129 11.16 12.96 22.54
C VAL A 129 12.60 12.50 22.27
N GLU A 130 13.60 13.25 22.73
CA GLU A 130 15.02 12.89 22.59
C GLU A 130 15.44 11.63 23.33
N GLU A 131 14.67 11.18 24.33
CA GLU A 131 14.90 9.96 25.11
C GLU A 131 14.33 8.72 24.40
N LEU A 132 13.59 8.91 23.31
CA LEU A 132 12.96 7.82 22.57
C LEU A 132 13.96 7.15 21.61
N SER A 133 13.93 5.82 21.58
CA SER A 133 14.55 5.08 20.48
C SER A 133 13.86 5.37 19.15
N LYS A 134 14.47 4.96 18.05
CA LYS A 134 13.92 5.14 16.71
C LYS A 134 12.50 4.56 16.60
N GLY A 135 12.31 3.29 17.00
CA GLY A 135 11.00 2.63 16.96
C GLY A 135 9.97 3.24 17.91
N MET A 136 10.42 3.75 19.07
CA MET A 136 9.55 4.48 20.00
C MET A 136 9.02 5.78 19.39
N ALA A 137 9.90 6.58 18.81
CA ALA A 137 9.52 7.84 18.14
C ALA A 137 8.54 7.60 16.98
N GLN A 138 8.72 6.50 16.24
CA GLN A 138 7.81 6.13 15.14
C GLN A 138 6.39 5.77 15.64
N LYS A 139 6.28 5.05 16.78
CA LYS A 139 4.95 4.79 17.39
C LYS A 139 4.23 6.09 17.75
N VAL A 140 4.94 7.03 18.37
CA VAL A 140 4.38 8.35 18.72
C VAL A 140 3.97 9.10 17.48
N GLN A 141 4.82 9.10 16.45
CA GLN A 141 4.53 9.78 15.18
C GLN A 141 3.31 9.19 14.47
N PHE A 142 3.15 7.86 14.45
CA PHE A 142 1.96 7.22 13.91
C PHE A 142 0.70 7.64 14.69
N ILE A 143 0.73 7.58 16.03
CA ILE A 143 -0.39 7.97 16.88
C ILE A 143 -0.81 9.43 16.60
N THR A 144 0.15 10.35 16.51
CA THR A 144 -0.15 11.76 16.24
C THR A 144 -0.70 12.00 14.85
N THR A 145 -0.43 11.10 13.92
CA THR A 145 -0.98 11.14 12.55
C THR A 145 -2.45 10.72 12.50
N VAL A 146 -2.89 9.78 13.35
CA VAL A 146 -4.22 9.16 13.25
C VAL A 146 -5.21 9.62 14.33
N VAL A 147 -4.74 10.22 15.42
CA VAL A 147 -5.55 10.52 16.62
C VAL A 147 -6.77 11.41 16.34
N HIS A 148 -6.68 12.31 15.37
CA HIS A 148 -7.78 13.20 14.97
C HIS A 148 -8.78 12.56 14.00
N LYS A 149 -8.67 11.22 13.76
CA LYS A 149 -9.54 10.44 12.88
C LYS A 149 -9.67 11.03 11.47
N PRO A 150 -8.54 11.18 10.76
CA PRO A 150 -8.54 11.78 9.43
C PRO A 150 -9.35 10.95 8.45
N SER A 151 -10.03 11.59 7.49
CA SER A 151 -10.69 10.91 6.37
C SER A 151 -9.69 10.41 5.32
N LEU A 152 -8.53 11.05 5.24
CA LEU A 152 -7.40 10.64 4.40
C LEU A 152 -6.14 10.52 5.25
N MET A 153 -5.48 9.38 5.19
CA MET A 153 -4.14 9.19 5.74
C MET A 153 -3.13 9.07 4.61
N ILE A 154 -2.02 9.77 4.73
CA ILE A 154 -0.88 9.67 3.81
C ILE A 154 0.32 9.21 4.62
N LEU A 155 0.81 8.02 4.31
CA LEU A 155 1.89 7.34 5.03
C LEU A 155 3.07 7.18 4.08
N ASP A 156 4.12 8.00 4.28
CA ASP A 156 5.32 7.97 3.44
C ASP A 156 6.37 7.05 4.08
N GLU A 157 6.61 5.88 3.46
CA GLU A 157 7.49 4.81 3.92
C GLU A 157 7.25 4.41 5.40
N PRO A 158 6.01 4.08 5.80
CA PRO A 158 5.64 3.91 7.21
C PRO A 158 6.36 2.75 7.91
N PHE A 159 6.89 1.79 7.16
CA PHE A 159 7.59 0.62 7.70
C PHE A 159 9.11 0.79 7.74
N SER A 160 9.65 1.88 7.17
CA SER A 160 11.08 2.13 7.08
C SER A 160 11.74 2.22 8.47
N GLY A 161 12.69 1.32 8.71
CA GLY A 161 13.48 1.31 9.95
C GLY A 161 12.75 0.85 11.20
N PHE A 162 11.59 0.20 11.07
CA PHE A 162 10.99 -0.56 12.17
C PHE A 162 11.63 -1.93 12.35
N ALA A 163 11.64 -2.40 13.61
CA ALA A 163 11.81 -3.82 13.88
C ALA A 163 10.55 -4.57 13.41
N PRO A 164 10.64 -5.83 12.94
CA PRO A 164 9.51 -6.58 12.37
C PRO A 164 8.24 -6.56 13.23
N VAL A 165 8.37 -6.73 14.54
CA VAL A 165 7.23 -6.72 15.48
C VAL A 165 6.48 -5.38 15.49
N ASN A 166 7.21 -4.26 15.39
CA ASN A 166 6.58 -2.94 15.35
C ASN A 166 5.95 -2.65 13.97
N ALA A 167 6.57 -3.14 12.89
CA ALA A 167 6.00 -3.03 11.55
C ALA A 167 4.65 -3.77 11.48
N GLU A 168 4.57 -4.96 12.07
CA GLU A 168 3.33 -5.74 12.12
C GLU A 168 2.22 -5.03 12.92
N LEU A 169 2.56 -4.41 14.05
CA LEU A 169 1.61 -3.60 14.80
C LEU A 169 1.03 -2.46 13.94
N ILE A 170 1.89 -1.72 13.24
CA ILE A 170 1.43 -0.61 12.37
C ILE A 170 0.60 -1.14 11.21
N ARG A 171 0.97 -2.27 10.60
CA ARG A 171 0.23 -2.92 9.52
C ARG A 171 -1.20 -3.26 9.95
N LYS A 172 -1.34 -3.90 11.11
CA LYS A 172 -2.64 -4.21 11.69
C LYS A 172 -3.49 -2.96 11.92
N GLU A 173 -2.90 -1.90 12.48
CA GLU A 173 -3.60 -0.63 12.70
C GLU A 173 -4.07 0.03 11.39
N ILE A 174 -3.23 -0.03 10.34
CA ILE A 174 -3.60 0.48 9.00
C ILE A 174 -4.84 -0.26 8.47
N LEU A 175 -4.88 -1.59 8.59
CA LEU A 175 -6.04 -2.39 8.18
C LEU A 175 -7.29 -2.09 9.01
N GLU A 176 -7.17 -2.00 10.35
CA GLU A 176 -8.29 -1.63 11.22
C GLU A 176 -8.85 -0.24 10.89
N LEU A 177 -8.00 0.73 10.59
CA LEU A 177 -8.42 2.08 10.20
C LEU A 177 -9.11 2.09 8.83
N LYS A 178 -8.64 1.27 7.87
CA LYS A 178 -9.33 1.05 6.59
C LYS A 178 -10.74 0.47 6.82
N GLU A 179 -10.87 -0.56 7.65
CA GLU A 179 -12.17 -1.17 7.98
C GLU A 179 -13.15 -0.17 8.62
N GLN A 180 -12.63 0.85 9.32
CA GLN A 180 -13.40 1.96 9.88
C GLN A 180 -13.75 3.04 8.83
N GLY A 181 -13.38 2.83 7.56
CA GLY A 181 -13.72 3.70 6.43
C GLY A 181 -12.66 4.75 6.08
N ALA A 182 -11.46 4.71 6.68
CA ALA A 182 -10.39 5.63 6.31
C ALA A 182 -9.85 5.32 4.91
N THR A 183 -9.56 6.37 4.15
CA THR A 183 -8.81 6.27 2.89
C THR A 183 -7.33 6.45 3.18
N ILE A 184 -6.48 5.62 2.58
CA ILE A 184 -5.04 5.60 2.90
C ILE A 184 -4.22 5.66 1.63
N ILE A 185 -3.30 6.61 1.52
CA ILE A 185 -2.22 6.61 0.53
C ILE A 185 -0.98 6.08 1.22
N LEU A 186 -0.44 5.00 0.70
CA LEU A 186 0.77 4.34 1.20
C LEU A 186 1.89 4.49 0.17
N SER A 187 2.90 5.31 0.47
CA SER A 187 4.12 5.36 -0.35
C SER A 187 5.10 4.31 0.15
N THR A 188 5.52 3.42 -0.73
CA THR A 188 6.51 2.40 -0.41
C THR A 188 7.24 1.89 -1.66
N HIS A 189 8.42 1.33 -1.44
CA HIS A 189 9.18 0.55 -2.43
C HIS A 189 9.19 -0.96 -2.11
N ASN A 190 8.54 -1.37 -1.00
CA ASN A 190 8.40 -2.78 -0.63
C ASN A 190 7.16 -3.39 -1.27
N MET A 191 7.35 -4.21 -2.31
CA MET A 191 6.27 -4.82 -3.10
C MET A 191 5.47 -5.87 -2.32
N GLU A 192 6.05 -6.52 -1.32
CA GLU A 192 5.33 -7.45 -0.44
C GLU A 192 4.26 -6.70 0.38
N SER A 193 4.62 -5.56 0.95
CA SER A 193 3.64 -4.68 1.64
C SER A 193 2.54 -4.17 0.70
N VAL A 194 2.86 -3.99 -0.59
CA VAL A 194 1.88 -3.60 -1.61
C VAL A 194 0.85 -4.70 -1.84
N GLU A 195 1.30 -5.94 -2.04
CA GLU A 195 0.42 -7.10 -2.25
C GLU A 195 -0.48 -7.39 -1.05
N GLU A 196 0.04 -7.17 0.16
CA GLU A 196 -0.69 -7.43 1.40
C GLU A 196 -1.71 -6.35 1.77
N LEU A 197 -1.40 -5.08 1.49
CA LEU A 197 -2.17 -3.97 2.02
C LEU A 197 -2.97 -3.20 0.97
N CYS A 198 -2.44 -3.05 -0.25
CA CYS A 198 -3.01 -2.12 -1.22
C CYS A 198 -4.15 -2.73 -2.03
N ASP A 199 -5.25 -2.00 -2.18
CA ASP A 199 -6.33 -2.34 -3.12
C ASP A 199 -5.99 -1.85 -4.53
N ASN A 200 -5.44 -0.63 -4.62
CA ASN A 200 -5.09 0.03 -5.88
C ASN A 200 -3.69 0.61 -5.79
N ILE A 201 -3.05 0.82 -6.92
CA ILE A 201 -1.72 1.41 -7.00
C ILE A 201 -1.59 2.45 -8.12
N ALA A 202 -0.60 3.32 -7.97
CA ALA A 202 0.02 4.08 -9.06
C ALA A 202 1.54 3.91 -9.01
N LEU A 203 2.13 3.55 -10.13
CA LEU A 203 3.58 3.47 -10.31
C LEU A 203 4.07 4.72 -11.02
N ILE A 204 4.87 5.52 -10.33
CA ILE A 204 5.55 6.67 -10.91
C ILE A 204 7.01 6.29 -11.18
N ASN A 205 7.47 6.53 -12.40
CA ASN A 205 8.88 6.38 -12.78
C ASN A 205 9.32 7.57 -13.62
N LYS A 206 10.51 8.11 -13.34
CA LYS A 206 11.06 9.26 -14.07
C LYS A 206 10.07 10.41 -14.25
N SER A 207 9.33 10.74 -13.17
CA SER A 207 8.32 11.82 -13.11
C SER A 207 7.00 11.54 -13.84
N HIS A 208 6.82 10.39 -14.49
CA HIS A 208 5.61 10.01 -15.23
C HIS A 208 4.86 8.87 -14.54
N LEU A 209 3.54 8.85 -14.71
CA LEU A 209 2.71 7.71 -14.34
C LEU A 209 2.91 6.59 -15.36
N VAL A 210 3.39 5.43 -14.92
CA VAL A 210 3.65 4.26 -15.77
C VAL A 210 2.49 3.28 -15.74
N LEU A 211 1.89 3.08 -14.56
CA LEU A 211 0.82 2.12 -14.35
C LEU A 211 -0.09 2.61 -13.23
N SER A 212 -1.40 2.38 -13.35
CA SER A 212 -2.37 2.62 -12.27
C SER A 212 -3.54 1.64 -12.42
N GLY A 213 -4.05 1.13 -11.29
CA GLY A 213 -5.19 0.21 -11.26
C GLY A 213 -5.29 -0.59 -9.98
N GLY A 214 -6.24 -1.53 -9.95
CA GLY A 214 -6.36 -2.51 -8.87
C GLY A 214 -5.19 -3.49 -8.86
N VAL A 215 -4.67 -3.85 -7.67
CA VAL A 215 -3.52 -4.75 -7.56
C VAL A 215 -3.80 -6.10 -8.22
N ASP A 216 -4.96 -6.71 -7.94
CA ASP A 216 -5.33 -8.01 -8.51
C ASP A 216 -5.57 -7.93 -10.03
N GLU A 217 -6.16 -6.82 -10.52
CA GLU A 217 -6.37 -6.59 -11.95
C GLU A 217 -5.04 -6.49 -12.69
N ILE A 218 -4.09 -5.72 -12.14
CA ILE A 218 -2.75 -5.57 -12.70
C ILE A 218 -2.05 -6.93 -12.71
N ARG A 219 -2.09 -7.70 -11.61
CA ARG A 219 -1.45 -9.01 -11.54
C ARG A 219 -2.03 -9.98 -12.58
N ARG A 220 -3.34 -9.96 -12.82
CA ARG A 220 -3.97 -10.76 -13.89
C ARG A 220 -3.54 -10.29 -15.27
N GLN A 221 -3.54 -8.98 -15.52
CA GLN A 221 -3.11 -8.42 -16.81
C GLN A 221 -1.67 -8.82 -17.20
N TYR A 222 -0.79 -8.98 -16.21
CA TYR A 222 0.60 -9.42 -16.39
C TYR A 222 0.78 -10.92 -16.16
N GLY A 223 -0.30 -11.66 -15.89
CA GLY A 223 -0.31 -13.10 -15.69
C GLY A 223 0.00 -13.88 -16.97
N ASN A 224 0.41 -15.13 -16.79
CA ASN A 224 0.75 -16.02 -17.89
C ASN A 224 -0.24 -17.21 -17.98
N ASN A 225 -1.45 -17.07 -17.41
CA ASN A 225 -2.45 -18.14 -17.30
C ASN A 225 -1.90 -19.39 -16.62
N HIS A 226 -0.99 -19.23 -15.65
CA HIS A 226 -0.45 -20.34 -14.91
C HIS A 226 -1.31 -20.67 -13.70
N VAL A 227 -1.42 -21.96 -13.38
CA VAL A 227 -2.09 -22.44 -12.17
C VAL A 227 -1.22 -23.42 -11.43
N GLU A 228 -1.28 -23.40 -10.11
CA GLU A 228 -0.72 -24.43 -9.23
C GLU A 228 -1.81 -25.46 -8.95
N LEU A 229 -1.51 -26.71 -9.26
CA LEU A 229 -2.33 -27.87 -8.96
C LEU A 229 -1.62 -28.72 -7.91
N ILE A 230 -2.26 -28.92 -6.76
CA ILE A 230 -1.81 -29.93 -5.79
C ILE A 230 -2.77 -31.10 -5.91
N TYR A 231 -2.23 -32.27 -6.20
CA TYR A 231 -3.02 -33.50 -6.40
C TYR A 231 -2.34 -34.73 -5.79
N SER A 232 -3.10 -35.80 -5.68
CA SER A 232 -2.60 -37.11 -5.30
C SER A 232 -3.27 -38.18 -6.16
N GLY A 233 -2.58 -39.31 -6.34
CA GLY A 233 -3.05 -40.44 -7.15
C GLY A 233 -1.90 -41.29 -7.64
N GLU A 234 -2.22 -42.49 -8.19
CA GLU A 234 -1.23 -43.40 -8.74
C GLU A 234 -0.84 -43.04 -10.19
N ASN A 235 -1.67 -42.23 -10.86
CA ASN A 235 -1.45 -41.83 -12.25
C ASN A 235 -0.61 -40.55 -12.32
N ALA A 236 0.25 -40.48 -13.35
CA ALA A 236 0.92 -39.21 -13.68
C ALA A 236 -0.06 -38.26 -14.37
N LEU A 237 0.05 -36.95 -14.05
CA LEU A 237 -0.72 -35.92 -14.70
C LEU A 237 -0.29 -35.80 -16.18
N ALA A 238 -1.22 -36.02 -17.10
CA ALA A 238 -0.99 -35.87 -18.52
C ALA A 238 -1.53 -34.51 -19.03
N PRO A 239 -0.78 -33.80 -19.92
CA PRO A 239 -1.27 -32.61 -20.56
C PRO A 239 -2.49 -32.91 -21.43
N VAL A 240 -3.36 -31.90 -21.64
CA VAL A 240 -4.55 -32.01 -22.49
C VAL A 240 -4.49 -30.92 -23.54
N GLU A 241 -4.40 -31.29 -24.81
CA GLU A 241 -4.36 -30.35 -25.94
C GLU A 241 -5.60 -29.46 -25.96
N GLY A 242 -5.39 -28.16 -26.13
CA GLY A 242 -6.46 -27.16 -26.11
C GLY A 242 -6.91 -26.74 -24.71
N LEU A 243 -6.33 -27.30 -23.64
CA LEU A 243 -6.65 -26.94 -22.27
C LEU A 243 -5.41 -26.50 -21.47
N PHE A 244 -4.41 -27.37 -21.36
CA PHE A 244 -3.20 -27.06 -20.58
C PHE A 244 -1.99 -27.90 -20.95
N SER A 245 -0.82 -27.34 -20.69
CA SER A 245 0.46 -28.03 -20.65
C SER A 245 1.03 -28.06 -19.23
N VAL A 246 1.87 -29.07 -18.92
CA VAL A 246 2.55 -29.21 -17.62
C VAL A 246 3.91 -28.53 -17.71
N ILE A 247 4.14 -27.47 -16.91
CA ILE A 247 5.44 -26.78 -16.83
C ILE A 247 6.38 -27.52 -15.88
N SER A 248 5.87 -27.92 -14.72
CA SER A 248 6.60 -28.67 -13.71
C SER A 248 5.64 -29.54 -12.92
N ASP A 249 6.14 -30.69 -12.41
CA ASP A 249 5.45 -31.58 -11.51
C ASP A 249 6.48 -32.16 -10.52
N ALA A 250 6.29 -31.86 -9.24
CA ALA A 250 7.15 -32.32 -8.16
C ALA A 250 6.37 -33.29 -7.27
N ASP A 251 6.91 -34.49 -7.05
CA ASP A 251 6.34 -35.46 -6.15
C ASP A 251 7.00 -35.39 -4.77
N ASP A 252 6.17 -35.30 -3.73
CA ASP A 252 6.58 -35.43 -2.33
C ASP A 252 5.74 -36.52 -1.67
N ASN A 253 6.24 -37.76 -1.69
CA ASN A 253 5.61 -38.95 -1.08
C ASN A 253 4.16 -39.23 -1.55
N GLY A 254 3.90 -39.09 -2.85
CA GLY A 254 2.60 -39.33 -3.47
C GLY A 254 1.65 -38.08 -3.41
N ARG A 255 2.17 -36.98 -2.95
CA ARG A 255 1.52 -35.67 -3.09
C ARG A 255 2.28 -34.83 -4.12
N HIS A 256 1.63 -34.57 -5.23
CA HIS A 256 2.19 -33.85 -6.35
C HIS A 256 1.87 -32.37 -6.27
N THR A 257 2.84 -31.53 -6.64
CA THR A 257 2.65 -30.09 -6.85
C THR A 257 3.07 -29.76 -8.28
N ALA A 258 2.08 -29.54 -9.13
CA ALA A 258 2.30 -29.21 -10.54
C ALA A 258 2.01 -27.75 -10.83
N VAL A 259 2.77 -27.17 -11.77
CA VAL A 259 2.46 -25.88 -12.39
C VAL A 259 2.01 -26.14 -13.82
N LEU A 260 0.80 -25.68 -14.13
CA LEU A 260 0.19 -25.81 -15.45
C LEU A 260 0.16 -24.46 -16.14
N SER A 261 0.37 -24.45 -17.46
CA SER A 261 0.08 -23.34 -18.34
C SER A 261 -1.23 -23.60 -19.05
N LEU A 262 -2.24 -22.78 -18.82
CA LEU A 262 -3.52 -22.85 -19.51
C LEU A 262 -3.40 -22.18 -20.87
N ASP A 263 -4.07 -22.74 -21.89
CA ASP A 263 -4.00 -22.21 -23.25
C ASP A 263 -4.63 -20.82 -23.37
N HIS A 264 -5.66 -20.51 -22.55
CA HIS A 264 -6.25 -19.18 -22.42
C HIS A 264 -6.94 -18.98 -21.05
N GLU A 265 -7.30 -17.75 -20.72
CA GLU A 265 -8.07 -17.44 -19.51
C GLU A 265 -9.44 -18.14 -19.50
N GLY A 266 -9.93 -18.43 -18.30
CA GLY A 266 -11.28 -18.97 -18.08
C GLY A 266 -11.40 -20.49 -18.14
N LEU A 267 -10.33 -21.22 -18.50
CA LEU A 267 -10.33 -22.69 -18.61
C LEU A 267 -10.30 -23.45 -17.28
N GLY A 268 -10.37 -22.77 -16.15
CA GLY A 268 -10.19 -23.41 -14.84
C GLY A 268 -11.10 -24.61 -14.56
N ASN A 269 -12.38 -24.51 -14.93
CA ASN A 269 -13.36 -25.59 -14.71
C ASN A 269 -13.13 -26.79 -15.66
N GLU A 270 -12.81 -26.50 -16.92
CA GLU A 270 -12.50 -27.52 -17.93
C GLU A 270 -11.23 -28.28 -17.56
N VAL A 271 -10.20 -27.56 -17.11
CA VAL A 271 -8.94 -28.16 -16.62
C VAL A 271 -9.18 -29.01 -15.40
N LEU A 272 -9.93 -28.54 -14.39
CA LEU A 272 -10.30 -29.34 -13.23
C LEU A 272 -11.06 -30.60 -13.61
N THR A 273 -12.02 -30.49 -14.53
CA THR A 273 -12.78 -31.64 -15.03
C THR A 273 -11.87 -32.65 -15.72
N ALA A 274 -10.94 -32.18 -16.55
CA ALA A 274 -9.99 -33.03 -17.26
C ALA A 274 -9.02 -33.73 -16.29
N VAL A 275 -8.52 -33.01 -15.25
CA VAL A 275 -7.64 -33.59 -14.22
C VAL A 275 -8.38 -34.66 -13.39
N ILE A 276 -9.60 -34.39 -12.95
CA ILE A 276 -10.43 -35.37 -12.24
C ILE A 276 -10.73 -36.60 -13.14
N GLY A 277 -10.98 -36.37 -14.43
CA GLY A 277 -11.20 -37.42 -15.41
C GLY A 277 -10.00 -38.33 -15.61
N GLN A 278 -8.78 -37.94 -15.29
CA GLN A 278 -7.58 -38.77 -15.27
C GLN A 278 -7.47 -39.65 -14.01
N GLY A 279 -8.44 -39.59 -13.10
CA GLY A 279 -8.47 -40.35 -11.87
C GLY A 279 -7.60 -39.76 -10.75
N LEU A 280 -7.24 -38.50 -10.87
CA LEU A 280 -6.44 -37.77 -9.88
C LEU A 280 -7.33 -37.11 -8.82
N LEU A 281 -6.88 -37.14 -7.57
CA LEU A 281 -7.55 -36.47 -6.46
C LEU A 281 -6.98 -35.04 -6.31
N VAL A 282 -7.79 -34.04 -6.66
CA VAL A 282 -7.39 -32.62 -6.54
C VAL A 282 -7.47 -32.18 -5.08
N ASN A 283 -6.35 -31.73 -4.52
CA ASN A 283 -6.24 -31.18 -3.17
C ASN A 283 -6.29 -29.65 -3.16
N SER A 284 -5.74 -29.00 -4.19
CA SER A 284 -5.76 -27.55 -4.37
C SER A 284 -5.62 -27.19 -5.84
N PHE A 285 -6.31 -26.12 -6.25
CA PHE A 285 -6.17 -25.53 -7.57
C PHE A 285 -6.16 -24.02 -7.39
N LYS A 286 -5.05 -23.38 -7.74
CA LYS A 286 -4.84 -21.95 -7.46
C LYS A 286 -4.21 -21.26 -8.66
N GLU A 287 -4.79 -20.13 -9.06
CA GLU A 287 -4.18 -19.24 -10.06
C GLU A 287 -2.84 -18.67 -9.55
N LEU A 288 -1.79 -18.82 -10.37
CA LEU A 288 -0.47 -18.27 -10.11
C LEU A 288 -0.34 -16.90 -10.76
N LEU A 289 -0.63 -15.88 -9.99
CA LEU A 289 -0.42 -14.52 -10.42
C LEU A 289 1.05 -14.10 -10.20
N PRO A 290 1.65 -13.34 -11.12
CA PRO A 290 3.00 -12.81 -10.95
C PRO A 290 3.06 -11.93 -9.71
N ARG A 291 4.23 -11.90 -9.08
CA ARG A 291 4.47 -11.00 -7.94
C ARG A 291 4.54 -9.56 -8.43
N MET A 292 4.05 -8.63 -7.62
CA MET A 292 4.14 -7.19 -7.93
C MET A 292 5.60 -6.74 -8.15
N ASN A 293 6.54 -7.38 -7.45
CA ASN A 293 7.95 -7.11 -7.63
C ASN A 293 8.44 -7.38 -9.07
N ASP A 294 8.00 -8.48 -9.68
CA ASP A 294 8.42 -8.86 -11.03
C ASP A 294 7.83 -7.91 -12.07
N ILE A 295 6.56 -7.53 -11.89
CA ILE A 295 5.88 -6.52 -12.70
C ILE A 295 6.60 -5.17 -12.59
N PHE A 296 6.93 -4.76 -11.37
CA PHE A 296 7.65 -3.51 -11.09
C PHE A 296 9.01 -3.46 -11.79
N ILE A 297 9.83 -4.51 -11.64
CA ILE A 297 11.15 -4.60 -12.27
C ILE A 297 11.02 -4.49 -13.79
N LYS A 298 10.08 -5.24 -14.38
CA LYS A 298 9.82 -5.22 -15.82
C LYS A 298 9.51 -3.79 -16.29
N LEU A 299 8.53 -3.14 -15.69
CA LEU A 299 8.09 -1.80 -16.10
C LEU A 299 9.15 -0.71 -15.90
N VAL A 300 9.89 -0.75 -14.79
CA VAL A 300 10.95 0.23 -14.52
C VAL A 300 12.15 0.05 -15.47
N THR A 301 12.44 -1.20 -15.89
CA THR A 301 13.53 -1.51 -16.81
C THR A 301 13.16 -1.18 -18.27
N GLU A 302 11.93 -1.44 -18.67
CA GLU A 302 11.42 -1.15 -20.02
C GLU A 302 11.18 0.36 -20.27
N SER A 303 10.95 1.13 -19.20
CA SER A 303 10.79 2.60 -19.27
C SER A 303 12.13 3.33 -19.44
N LYS A 304 12.96 2.89 -20.42
CA LYS A 304 14.25 3.52 -20.74
C LYS A 304 14.10 4.78 -21.57
#